data_180a74191928f3d60d7901f7ef7606cb
#
_entry.id   180a74191928f3d60d7901f7ef7606cb
#
_cell.length_a   1.000
_cell.length_b   1.000
_cell.length_c   1.000
_cell.angle_alpha   90.00
_cell.angle_beta   90.00
_cell.angle_gamma   90.00
#
_symmetry.space_group_name_H-M   'P 1'
#
loop_
_entity.id
_entity.type
_entity.pdbx_description
1 polymer ?
#
loop_
_entity_poly.entity_id
_entity_poly.type
_entity_poly.pdbx_seq_one_letter_code
_entity_poly.pdbx_strand_id
1 'polypeptide(L)'
;MELTLKGANVYVDGHFETMDLTVNIDVPFSYSSFISDGVVDFSGKYIFPGFADVHVHLREPGFSYKETVKSGSMAGAAGGYTALCSMPNLKPPPDSVESLGLQLEIINKDAAVAVIPYGTITVGQAGNELSDMEGMVNDVCGFSDDGKGVQNADTMRAAMLKAKRLGKMIVAHCEDESLLHGGYIHDGEYASAHGHRGICSESEWAPIARDIELVKETGCAYHVCHISTKESVDIIRKAKAEGVNVTCETGPHYLTLCDSDLEEHGRFKMNPPLRSSADRDALIEGICDGTIDMIATDHAPHSAEEKGRGLEKSAMGVVGLETAFPVLYTELVKKGIISLEKLVYLMSEAPRSRFDIDTDVGFTVYDLENEYEVDPDTFVTMGRATPFEGRRVYGKCLMTVYNGKVVYMS
;
A
#
# COMPACT_ATOMS: atom_id res chain seq x y z
N MET A 1 17.81 25.93 3.32
CA MET A 1 18.59 26.31 4.51
C MET A 1 19.25 25.07 5.12
N GLU A 2 20.40 25.24 5.77
CA GLU A 2 21.00 24.18 6.56
C GLU A 2 20.23 24.05 7.88
N LEU A 3 19.84 22.81 8.22
CA LEU A 3 19.06 22.48 9.41
C LEU A 3 19.73 21.31 10.13
N THR A 4 19.98 21.45 11.42
CA THR A 4 20.46 20.36 12.28
C THR A 4 19.29 19.78 13.08
N LEU A 5 19.03 18.50 12.88
CA LEU A 5 18.09 17.67 13.63
C LEU A 5 18.85 17.02 14.77
N LYS A 6 18.69 17.57 15.98
CA LYS A 6 19.56 17.26 17.12
C LYS A 6 19.07 16.05 17.92
N GLY A 7 19.99 15.12 18.24
CA GLY A 7 19.75 14.06 19.23
C GLY A 7 18.73 13.00 18.84
N ALA A 8 18.43 12.87 17.55
CA ALA A 8 17.46 11.88 17.06
C ALA A 8 18.07 10.47 17.00
N ASN A 9 17.22 9.45 17.09
CA ASN A 9 17.55 8.07 16.76
C ASN A 9 17.36 7.91 15.24
N VAL A 10 18.48 7.88 14.51
CA VAL A 10 18.49 7.84 13.03
C VAL A 10 18.68 6.39 12.58
N TYR A 11 17.84 5.95 11.63
CA TYR A 11 18.01 4.64 11.00
C TYR A 11 19.15 4.69 9.98
N VAL A 12 20.19 3.90 10.23
CA VAL A 12 21.38 3.81 9.40
C VAL A 12 21.74 2.33 9.22
N ASP A 13 21.88 1.88 7.99
CA ASP A 13 22.34 0.51 7.65
C ASP A 13 21.63 -0.60 8.46
N GLY A 14 20.30 -0.51 8.62
CA GLY A 14 19.49 -1.54 9.27
C GLY A 14 19.41 -1.45 10.80
N HIS A 15 19.93 -0.40 11.43
CA HIS A 15 19.85 -0.19 12.87
C HIS A 15 19.69 1.30 13.24
N PHE A 16 19.46 1.59 14.52
CA PHE A 16 19.29 2.97 15.01
C PHE A 16 20.54 3.45 15.73
N GLU A 17 20.99 4.66 15.37
CA GLU A 17 22.05 5.38 16.07
C GLU A 17 21.54 6.74 16.55
N THR A 18 21.87 7.10 17.80
CA THR A 18 21.55 8.44 18.31
C THR A 18 22.60 9.44 17.81
N MET A 19 22.20 10.39 16.99
CA MET A 19 23.12 11.38 16.42
C MET A 19 22.43 12.70 16.08
N ASP A 20 23.21 13.71 15.77
CA ASP A 20 22.76 14.94 15.13
C ASP A 20 22.85 14.76 13.61
N LEU A 21 21.75 15.02 12.90
CA LEU A 21 21.69 14.92 11.45
C LEU A 21 21.58 16.32 10.84
N THR A 22 22.59 16.75 10.07
CA THR A 22 22.53 18.03 9.35
C THR A 22 22.10 17.82 7.90
N VAL A 23 21.07 18.53 7.50
CA VAL A 23 20.44 18.43 6.18
C VAL A 23 20.27 19.81 5.55
N ASN A 24 20.35 19.86 4.22
CA ASN A 24 19.98 21.06 3.46
C ASN A 24 18.55 20.91 2.93
N ILE A 25 17.61 21.63 3.53
CA ILE A 25 16.20 21.52 3.18
C ILE A 25 15.55 22.90 2.97
N ASP A 26 14.51 22.90 2.15
CA ASP A 26 13.62 24.03 1.98
C ASP A 26 12.41 23.87 2.91
N VAL A 27 12.29 24.83 3.83
CA VAL A 27 11.21 24.85 4.81
C VAL A 27 10.20 25.89 4.39
N PRO A 28 8.96 25.50 4.07
CA PRO A 28 7.91 26.46 3.76
C PRO A 28 7.71 27.49 4.87
N PHE A 29 7.36 28.73 4.50
CA PHE A 29 7.15 29.81 5.47
C PHE A 29 6.15 29.45 6.57
N SER A 30 5.14 28.63 6.26
CA SER A 30 4.16 28.11 7.22
C SER A 30 4.77 27.35 8.39
N TYR A 31 5.97 26.76 8.20
CA TYR A 31 6.66 25.95 9.22
C TYR A 31 7.89 26.67 9.82
N SER A 32 8.24 27.86 9.34
CA SER A 32 9.45 28.57 9.77
C SER A 32 9.46 28.95 11.26
N SER A 33 8.29 29.06 11.91
CA SER A 33 8.17 29.35 13.33
C SER A 33 8.62 28.20 14.25
N PHE A 34 8.72 26.98 13.72
CA PHE A 34 9.19 25.82 14.48
C PHE A 34 10.71 25.66 14.49
N ILE A 35 11.43 26.49 13.70
CA ILE A 35 12.87 26.40 13.53
C ILE A 35 13.51 27.66 14.13
N SER A 36 14.28 27.46 15.21
CA SER A 36 15.08 28.51 15.84
C SER A 36 16.56 28.26 15.51
N ASP A 37 17.21 29.28 14.90
CA ASP A 37 18.66 29.27 14.64
C ASP A 37 19.20 28.08 13.83
N GLY A 38 18.36 27.48 12.96
CA GLY A 38 18.74 26.34 12.12
C GLY A 38 18.92 25.02 12.89
N VAL A 39 18.37 24.92 14.08
CA VAL A 39 18.40 23.69 14.90
C VAL A 39 17.00 23.34 15.36
N VAL A 40 16.64 22.04 15.23
CA VAL A 40 15.43 21.47 15.82
C VAL A 40 15.85 20.31 16.73
N ASP A 41 15.36 20.34 17.98
CA ASP A 41 15.61 19.28 18.93
C ASP A 41 14.64 18.11 18.72
N PHE A 42 15.17 16.99 18.23
CA PHE A 42 14.46 15.73 18.08
C PHE A 42 14.98 14.64 19.02
N SER A 43 15.56 15.03 20.18
CA SER A 43 16.00 14.09 21.19
C SER A 43 14.88 13.11 21.57
N GLY A 44 15.17 11.81 21.47
CA GLY A 44 14.23 10.72 21.71
C GLY A 44 13.22 10.49 20.59
N LYS A 45 13.25 11.25 19.49
CA LYS A 45 12.45 10.98 18.29
C LYS A 45 13.22 10.08 17.32
N TYR A 46 12.53 9.54 16.34
CA TYR A 46 13.07 8.60 15.38
C TYR A 46 13.04 9.17 13.98
N ILE A 47 14.14 9.04 13.25
CA ILE A 47 14.23 9.41 11.83
C ILE A 47 14.34 8.13 11.02
N PHE A 48 13.39 7.93 10.12
CA PHE A 48 13.35 6.81 9.19
C PHE A 48 13.62 7.28 7.76
N PRO A 49 14.15 6.42 6.86
CA PRO A 49 14.05 6.67 5.43
C PRO A 49 12.56 6.80 5.06
N GLY A 50 12.24 7.68 4.13
CA GLY A 50 10.86 7.85 3.69
C GLY A 50 10.24 6.53 3.23
N PHE A 51 9.03 6.24 3.66
CA PHE A 51 8.33 5.00 3.30
C PHE A 51 7.94 4.98 1.82
N ALA A 52 7.76 3.79 1.28
CA ALA A 52 7.26 3.57 -0.07
C ALA A 52 6.06 2.63 -0.01
N ASP A 53 4.94 3.04 -0.60
CA ASP A 53 3.75 2.22 -0.72
C ASP A 53 3.54 1.80 -2.17
N VAL A 54 3.54 0.51 -2.42
CA VAL A 54 3.43 -0.02 -3.78
C VAL A 54 1.99 -0.30 -4.22
N HIS A 55 1.01 0.04 -3.38
CA HIS A 55 -0.40 -0.22 -3.67
C HIS A 55 -1.31 0.88 -3.10
N VAL A 56 -1.60 1.90 -3.90
CA VAL A 56 -2.52 2.98 -3.53
C VAL A 56 -3.44 3.37 -4.67
N HIS A 57 -4.62 3.90 -4.33
CA HIS A 57 -5.62 4.37 -5.29
C HIS A 57 -5.81 5.89 -5.18
N LEU A 58 -5.17 6.65 -6.06
CA LEU A 58 -5.25 8.11 -6.05
C LEU A 58 -6.42 8.67 -6.86
N ARG A 59 -7.20 7.80 -7.49
CA ARG A 59 -8.50 8.09 -8.09
C ARG A 59 -8.53 9.09 -9.25
N GLU A 60 -7.43 9.68 -9.64
CA GLU A 60 -7.35 10.61 -10.80
C GLU A 60 -6.49 10.02 -11.93
N PRO A 61 -6.99 10.17 -13.16
CA PRO A 61 -8.22 10.84 -13.60
C PRO A 61 -9.50 10.04 -13.35
N GLY A 62 -10.64 10.74 -13.33
CA GLY A 62 -11.98 10.17 -13.47
C GLY A 62 -12.79 10.04 -12.18
N PHE A 63 -12.16 9.98 -11.01
CA PHE A 63 -12.84 9.78 -9.71
C PHE A 63 -12.38 10.76 -8.63
N SER A 64 -12.02 11.98 -9.03
CA SER A 64 -11.51 13.05 -8.14
C SER A 64 -12.46 13.42 -6.98
N TYR A 65 -13.71 13.02 -7.04
CA TYR A 65 -14.66 13.19 -5.93
C TYR A 65 -14.41 12.22 -4.75
N LYS A 66 -13.61 11.16 -4.97
CA LYS A 66 -13.19 10.22 -3.92
C LYS A 66 -11.84 10.58 -3.33
N GLU A 67 -10.91 10.96 -4.20
CA GLU A 67 -9.55 11.34 -3.87
C GLU A 67 -8.91 12.07 -5.06
N THR A 68 -7.92 12.91 -4.80
CA THR A 68 -7.08 13.53 -5.82
C THR A 68 -5.62 13.11 -5.64
N VAL A 69 -4.81 13.20 -6.70
CA VAL A 69 -3.36 13.00 -6.59
C VAL A 69 -2.76 13.94 -5.53
N LYS A 70 -3.27 15.17 -5.45
CA LYS A 70 -2.82 16.15 -4.45
C LYS A 70 -3.14 15.69 -3.03
N SER A 71 -4.39 15.40 -2.71
CA SER A 71 -4.79 15.01 -1.35
C SER A 71 -4.21 13.67 -0.94
N GLY A 72 -4.21 12.67 -1.83
CA GLY A 72 -3.64 11.35 -1.54
C GLY A 72 -2.12 11.37 -1.36
N SER A 73 -1.38 12.14 -2.18
CA SER A 73 0.06 12.29 -1.99
C SER A 73 0.43 13.10 -0.73
N MET A 74 -0.40 14.06 -0.35
CA MET A 74 -0.28 14.76 0.94
C MET A 74 -0.61 13.83 2.13
N ALA A 75 -1.60 12.94 1.99
CA ALA A 75 -1.88 11.92 2.98
C ALA A 75 -0.71 10.92 3.12
N GLY A 76 -0.08 10.57 2.00
CA GLY A 76 1.17 9.82 2.01
C GLY A 76 2.26 10.54 2.81
N ALA A 77 2.47 11.83 2.54
CA ALA A 77 3.43 12.64 3.30
C ALA A 77 3.10 12.68 4.80
N ALA A 78 1.81 12.80 5.18
CA ALA A 78 1.36 12.76 6.57
C ALA A 78 1.58 11.39 7.24
N GLY A 79 1.58 10.31 6.46
CA GLY A 79 1.94 8.96 6.90
C GLY A 79 3.41 8.61 6.77
N GLY A 80 4.29 9.58 6.44
CA GLY A 80 5.74 9.34 6.33
C GLY A 80 6.21 8.77 4.99
N TYR A 81 5.33 8.65 4.00
CA TYR A 81 5.67 8.14 2.68
C TYR A 81 6.27 9.23 1.78
N THR A 82 7.26 8.83 1.00
CA THR A 82 7.92 9.67 -0.01
C THR A 82 7.80 9.09 -1.41
N ALA A 83 7.27 7.87 -1.54
CA ALA A 83 6.95 7.26 -2.82
C ALA A 83 5.65 6.45 -2.74
N LEU A 84 4.81 6.56 -3.76
CA LEU A 84 3.51 5.90 -3.88
C LEU A 84 3.37 5.31 -5.29
N CYS A 85 3.09 4.01 -5.41
CA CYS A 85 2.76 3.39 -6.68
C CYS A 85 1.23 3.37 -6.86
N SER A 86 0.74 4.09 -7.87
CA SER A 86 -0.70 4.32 -8.06
C SER A 86 -1.33 3.29 -8.98
N MET A 87 -2.33 2.54 -8.49
CA MET A 87 -3.06 1.52 -9.23
C MET A 87 -3.86 2.08 -10.40
N PRO A 88 -4.04 1.28 -11.49
CA PRO A 88 -4.53 1.75 -12.77
C PRO A 88 -6.06 1.79 -12.92
N ASN A 89 -6.83 1.50 -11.88
CA ASN A 89 -8.30 1.46 -11.94
C ASN A 89 -8.92 2.86 -11.98
N LEU A 90 -8.63 3.58 -13.06
CA LEU A 90 -8.97 4.98 -13.34
C LEU A 90 -9.95 5.10 -14.51
N LYS A 91 -10.33 6.34 -14.88
CA LYS A 91 -11.20 6.61 -16.03
C LYS A 91 -10.73 7.85 -16.80
N PRO A 92 -10.08 7.68 -17.96
CA PRO A 92 -9.73 6.39 -18.55
C PRO A 92 -8.66 5.64 -17.75
N PRO A 93 -8.59 4.30 -17.82
CA PRO A 93 -7.48 3.55 -17.27
C PRO A 93 -6.21 3.78 -18.13
N PRO A 94 -5.00 3.75 -17.58
CA PRO A 94 -3.74 3.92 -18.31
C PRO A 94 -3.39 2.66 -19.10
N ASP A 95 -4.06 2.45 -20.25
CA ASP A 95 -3.89 1.31 -21.14
C ASP A 95 -3.16 1.65 -22.45
N SER A 96 -2.80 2.92 -22.63
CA SER A 96 -2.05 3.46 -23.76
C SER A 96 -1.20 4.66 -23.32
N VAL A 97 -0.26 5.07 -24.18
CA VAL A 97 0.54 6.29 -23.95
C VAL A 97 -0.35 7.53 -23.75
N GLU A 98 -1.45 7.62 -24.51
CA GLU A 98 -2.37 8.76 -24.41
C GLU A 98 -3.08 8.80 -23.05
N SER A 99 -3.69 7.69 -22.62
CA SER A 99 -4.41 7.62 -21.34
C SER A 99 -3.46 7.76 -20.14
N LEU A 100 -2.27 7.15 -20.19
CA LEU A 100 -1.23 7.33 -19.19
C LEU A 100 -0.76 8.80 -19.12
N GLY A 101 -0.60 9.46 -20.28
CA GLY A 101 -0.22 10.87 -20.35
C GLY A 101 -1.12 11.80 -19.55
N LEU A 102 -2.43 11.54 -19.55
CA LEU A 102 -3.39 12.31 -18.72
C LEU A 102 -3.12 12.17 -17.23
N GLN A 103 -2.78 10.98 -16.77
CA GLN A 103 -2.43 10.74 -15.36
C GLN A 103 -1.09 11.42 -15.00
N LEU A 104 -0.08 11.29 -15.86
CA LEU A 104 1.23 11.90 -15.65
C LEU A 104 1.18 13.43 -15.58
N GLU A 105 0.34 14.09 -16.40
CA GLU A 105 0.12 15.54 -16.32
C GLU A 105 -0.39 15.97 -14.95
N ILE A 106 -1.34 15.22 -14.38
CA ILE A 106 -1.89 15.49 -13.04
C ILE A 106 -0.81 15.23 -11.98
N ILE A 107 -0.09 14.11 -12.05
CA ILE A 107 1.00 13.76 -11.13
C ILE A 107 2.06 14.85 -11.11
N ASN A 108 2.56 15.26 -12.27
CA ASN A 108 3.61 16.27 -12.38
C ASN A 108 3.21 17.64 -11.81
N LYS A 109 1.92 17.95 -11.86
CA LYS A 109 1.38 19.22 -11.38
C LYS A 109 1.10 19.23 -9.89
N ASP A 110 0.53 18.16 -9.35
CA ASP A 110 -0.18 18.17 -8.07
C ASP A 110 0.44 17.25 -6.99
N ALA A 111 1.35 16.34 -7.36
CA ALA A 111 1.93 15.39 -6.40
C ALA A 111 2.87 16.07 -5.40
N ALA A 112 2.67 15.81 -4.11
CA ALA A 112 3.52 16.31 -3.02
C ALA A 112 4.76 15.43 -2.78
N VAL A 113 4.66 14.12 -3.08
CA VAL A 113 5.73 13.11 -3.02
C VAL A 113 5.78 12.36 -4.35
N ALA A 114 6.77 11.48 -4.55
CA ALA A 114 6.82 10.68 -5.77
C ALA A 114 5.53 9.86 -5.95
N VAL A 115 4.92 9.96 -7.12
CA VAL A 115 3.81 9.11 -7.54
C VAL A 115 4.20 8.42 -8.84
N ILE A 116 4.23 7.09 -8.83
CA ILE A 116 4.67 6.26 -9.94
C ILE A 116 3.47 5.40 -10.37
N PRO A 117 2.92 5.58 -11.58
CA PRO A 117 1.74 4.85 -12.00
C PRO A 117 2.04 3.40 -12.37
N TYR A 118 1.04 2.53 -12.31
CA TYR A 118 0.98 1.28 -13.05
C TYR A 118 0.29 1.50 -14.39
N GLY A 119 0.77 0.80 -15.44
CA GLY A 119 -0.04 0.60 -16.65
C GLY A 119 -0.99 -0.58 -16.47
N THR A 120 -2.08 -0.63 -17.23
CA THR A 120 -2.94 -1.82 -17.23
C THR A 120 -2.27 -2.99 -17.95
N ILE A 121 -2.62 -4.22 -17.57
CA ILE A 121 -2.25 -5.44 -18.30
C ILE A 121 -3.07 -5.52 -19.59
N THR A 122 -4.39 -5.25 -19.48
CA THR A 122 -5.32 -5.38 -20.61
C THR A 122 -6.02 -4.06 -20.92
N VAL A 123 -6.43 -3.90 -22.19
CA VAL A 123 -7.19 -2.73 -22.64
C VAL A 123 -8.46 -2.60 -21.80
N GLY A 124 -8.65 -1.42 -21.20
CA GLY A 124 -9.79 -1.12 -20.34
C GLY A 124 -9.92 -2.00 -19.11
N GLN A 125 -8.86 -2.74 -18.72
CA GLN A 125 -8.92 -3.78 -17.67
C GLN A 125 -10.02 -4.81 -17.96
N ALA A 126 -10.20 -5.19 -19.22
CA ALA A 126 -11.27 -6.09 -19.65
C ALA A 126 -10.86 -7.57 -19.69
N GLY A 127 -9.59 -7.90 -19.44
CA GLY A 127 -9.06 -9.27 -19.37
C GLY A 127 -8.85 -9.97 -20.71
N ASN A 128 -9.04 -9.27 -21.86
CA ASN A 128 -9.05 -9.89 -23.18
C ASN A 128 -7.81 -9.56 -24.03
N GLU A 129 -7.60 -8.30 -24.34
CA GLU A 129 -6.53 -7.80 -25.21
C GLU A 129 -5.46 -7.10 -24.36
N LEU A 130 -4.17 -7.36 -24.66
CA LEU A 130 -3.08 -6.69 -23.94
C LEU A 130 -3.04 -5.20 -24.30
N SER A 131 -2.82 -4.38 -23.28
CA SER A 131 -2.61 -2.94 -23.42
C SER A 131 -1.33 -2.60 -24.20
N ASP A 132 -1.13 -1.31 -24.46
CA ASP A 132 0.13 -0.81 -25.08
C ASP A 132 1.27 -0.77 -24.04
N MET A 133 1.62 -1.96 -23.52
CA MET A 133 2.68 -2.11 -22.53
C MET A 133 4.04 -1.58 -23.02
N GLU A 134 4.32 -1.69 -24.33
CA GLU A 134 5.59 -1.22 -24.92
C GLU A 134 5.67 0.30 -24.91
N GLY A 135 4.58 0.98 -25.29
CA GLY A 135 4.54 2.45 -25.27
C GLY A 135 4.65 3.04 -23.88
N MET A 136 4.13 2.35 -22.85
CA MET A 136 4.08 2.82 -21.47
C MET A 136 5.31 2.44 -20.62
N VAL A 137 6.18 1.56 -21.09
CA VAL A 137 7.22 0.86 -20.29
C VAL A 137 8.12 1.78 -19.47
N ASN A 138 8.45 2.96 -19.96
CA ASN A 138 9.39 3.88 -19.31
C ASN A 138 8.75 4.72 -18.19
N ASP A 139 7.43 4.80 -18.17
CA ASP A 139 6.69 5.72 -17.29
C ASP A 139 5.89 4.99 -16.21
N VAL A 140 6.02 3.66 -16.13
CA VAL A 140 5.28 2.82 -15.16
C VAL A 140 6.22 1.96 -14.33
N CYS A 141 5.85 1.68 -13.06
CA CYS A 141 6.60 0.76 -12.20
C CYS A 141 6.34 -0.72 -12.54
N GLY A 142 5.22 -1.04 -13.15
CA GLY A 142 4.80 -2.39 -13.54
C GLY A 142 3.45 -2.36 -14.24
N PHE A 143 2.86 -3.55 -14.44
CA PHE A 143 1.56 -3.68 -15.07
C PHE A 143 0.58 -4.43 -14.16
N SER A 144 -0.63 -3.89 -14.03
CA SER A 144 -1.67 -4.42 -13.15
C SER A 144 -3.06 -4.21 -13.76
N ASP A 145 -3.95 -5.18 -13.57
CA ASP A 145 -5.39 -4.98 -13.76
C ASP A 145 -6.11 -4.96 -12.39
N ASP A 146 -5.48 -4.29 -11.42
CA ASP A 146 -6.00 -4.25 -10.05
C ASP A 146 -7.48 -3.87 -9.97
N GLY A 147 -8.16 -4.56 -9.03
CA GLY A 147 -9.60 -4.46 -8.80
C GLY A 147 -10.45 -5.40 -9.66
N LYS A 148 -9.86 -6.14 -10.62
CA LYS A 148 -10.57 -7.14 -11.46
C LYS A 148 -9.82 -8.45 -11.62
N GLY A 149 -8.49 -8.40 -11.65
CA GLY A 149 -7.65 -9.55 -11.96
C GLY A 149 -7.79 -10.06 -13.40
N VAL A 150 -6.78 -10.79 -13.88
CA VAL A 150 -6.82 -11.43 -15.19
C VAL A 150 -7.33 -12.86 -15.05
N GLN A 151 -8.57 -13.12 -15.52
CA GLN A 151 -9.25 -14.41 -15.32
C GLN A 151 -8.69 -15.50 -16.26
N ASN A 152 -8.27 -15.14 -17.47
CA ASN A 152 -7.82 -16.08 -18.50
C ASN A 152 -6.32 -16.36 -18.40
N ALA A 153 -5.94 -17.65 -18.23
CA ALA A 153 -4.55 -18.07 -18.10
C ALA A 153 -3.71 -17.77 -19.35
N ASP A 154 -4.27 -17.86 -20.56
CA ASP A 154 -3.53 -17.57 -21.79
C ASP A 154 -3.26 -16.07 -21.94
N THR A 155 -4.21 -15.21 -21.56
CA THR A 155 -3.99 -13.76 -21.49
C THR A 155 -2.91 -13.42 -20.46
N MET A 156 -2.96 -14.02 -19.27
CA MET A 156 -1.94 -13.80 -18.23
C MET A 156 -0.56 -14.28 -18.69
N ARG A 157 -0.46 -15.46 -19.32
CA ARG A 157 0.79 -15.97 -19.91
C ARG A 157 1.37 -15.01 -20.95
N ALA A 158 0.53 -14.51 -21.85
CA ALA A 158 0.95 -13.55 -22.87
C ALA A 158 1.44 -12.24 -22.25
N ALA A 159 0.76 -11.74 -21.22
CA ALA A 159 1.16 -10.57 -20.45
C ALA A 159 2.50 -10.76 -19.75
N MET A 160 2.70 -11.89 -19.06
CA MET A 160 3.97 -12.24 -18.41
C MET A 160 5.13 -12.31 -19.39
N LEU A 161 4.94 -12.95 -20.55
CA LEU A 161 5.98 -13.01 -21.60
C LEU A 161 6.32 -11.61 -22.15
N LYS A 162 5.32 -10.75 -22.31
CA LYS A 162 5.51 -9.37 -22.77
C LYS A 162 6.22 -8.53 -21.69
N ALA A 163 5.75 -8.56 -20.44
CA ALA A 163 6.36 -7.84 -19.31
C ALA A 163 7.84 -8.24 -19.12
N LYS A 164 8.15 -9.55 -19.15
CA LYS A 164 9.53 -10.04 -19.06
C LYS A 164 10.43 -9.46 -20.15
N ARG A 165 9.98 -9.43 -21.42
CA ARG A 165 10.77 -8.83 -22.52
C ARG A 165 11.03 -7.35 -22.31
N LEU A 166 10.11 -6.66 -21.66
CA LEU A 166 10.20 -5.25 -21.35
C LEU A 166 11.00 -4.95 -20.06
N GLY A 167 11.47 -5.99 -19.36
CA GLY A 167 12.15 -5.84 -18.07
C GLY A 167 11.22 -5.35 -16.94
N LYS A 168 9.91 -5.58 -17.07
CA LYS A 168 8.89 -5.17 -16.09
C LYS A 168 8.25 -6.38 -15.40
N MET A 169 7.54 -6.11 -14.34
CA MET A 169 6.86 -7.06 -13.48
C MET A 169 5.34 -7.02 -13.72
N ILE A 170 4.68 -8.17 -13.59
CA ILE A 170 3.22 -8.23 -13.41
C ILE A 170 2.92 -8.12 -11.91
N VAL A 171 1.99 -7.23 -11.59
CA VAL A 171 1.51 -6.96 -10.23
C VAL A 171 0.03 -7.29 -10.18
N ALA A 172 -0.33 -8.38 -9.49
CA ALA A 172 -1.62 -9.02 -9.68
C ALA A 172 -2.53 -8.92 -8.48
N HIS A 173 -3.71 -8.34 -8.70
CA HIS A 173 -4.89 -8.57 -7.87
C HIS A 173 -5.41 -9.97 -8.18
N CYS A 174 -5.26 -10.89 -7.23
CA CYS A 174 -5.61 -12.29 -7.42
C CYS A 174 -7.01 -12.56 -6.89
N GLU A 175 -7.97 -12.58 -7.79
CA GLU A 175 -9.36 -12.88 -7.47
C GLU A 175 -10.01 -13.66 -8.62
N ASP A 176 -10.58 -14.83 -8.32
CA ASP A 176 -11.42 -15.59 -9.24
C ASP A 176 -12.87 -15.10 -9.09
N GLU A 177 -13.32 -14.31 -10.06
CA GLU A 177 -14.65 -13.70 -10.06
C GLU A 177 -15.78 -14.76 -10.07
N SER A 178 -15.52 -15.95 -10.61
CA SER A 178 -16.51 -17.04 -10.67
C SER A 178 -16.86 -17.62 -9.30
N LEU A 179 -15.97 -17.43 -8.31
CA LEU A 179 -16.14 -17.93 -6.95
C LEU A 179 -16.75 -16.89 -5.98
N LEU A 180 -17.00 -15.67 -6.42
CA LEU A 180 -17.50 -14.61 -5.54
C LEU A 180 -18.95 -14.78 -5.14
N HIS A 181 -19.80 -15.29 -6.03
CA HIS A 181 -21.25 -15.54 -5.80
C HIS A 181 -22.01 -14.34 -5.21
N GLY A 182 -21.54 -13.11 -5.49
CA GLY A 182 -22.09 -11.87 -4.92
C GLY A 182 -21.74 -11.65 -3.45
N GLY A 183 -20.70 -12.32 -2.94
CA GLY A 183 -20.12 -12.10 -1.64
C GLY A 183 -19.51 -10.70 -1.50
N TYR A 184 -19.36 -10.24 -0.27
CA TYR A 184 -18.83 -8.91 0.03
C TYR A 184 -18.06 -8.81 1.35
N ILE A 185 -17.99 -9.89 2.13
CA ILE A 185 -17.13 -10.10 3.30
C ILE A 185 -16.59 -11.53 3.25
N HIS A 186 -15.74 -11.92 4.17
CA HIS A 186 -15.24 -13.30 4.27
C HIS A 186 -16.37 -14.32 4.50
N ASP A 187 -16.29 -15.46 3.82
CA ASP A 187 -17.16 -16.62 4.07
C ASP A 187 -16.71 -17.35 5.36
N GLY A 188 -17.00 -16.72 6.49
CA GLY A 188 -16.58 -17.15 7.82
C GLY A 188 -17.71 -17.11 8.83
N GLU A 189 -17.32 -17.16 10.12
CA GLU A 189 -18.28 -17.22 11.22
C GLU A 189 -19.19 -15.99 11.27
N TYR A 190 -18.65 -14.79 11.05
CA TYR A 190 -19.44 -13.56 11.06
C TYR A 190 -20.51 -13.56 9.97
N ALA A 191 -20.13 -13.92 8.75
CA ALA A 191 -21.07 -13.98 7.63
C ALA A 191 -22.21 -14.97 7.89
N SER A 192 -21.86 -16.16 8.37
CA SER A 192 -22.83 -17.20 8.72
C SER A 192 -23.79 -16.78 9.85
N ALA A 193 -23.24 -16.17 10.92
CA ALA A 193 -24.03 -15.75 12.08
C ALA A 193 -24.99 -14.60 11.78
N HIS A 194 -24.64 -13.70 10.84
CA HIS A 194 -25.41 -12.49 10.53
C HIS A 194 -26.16 -12.58 9.19
N GLY A 195 -26.07 -13.71 8.47
CA GLY A 195 -26.80 -13.92 7.22
C GLY A 195 -26.24 -13.15 6.03
N HIS A 196 -24.93 -12.86 6.02
CA HIS A 196 -24.25 -12.20 4.91
C HIS A 196 -23.75 -13.21 3.86
N ARG A 197 -23.52 -12.73 2.64
CA ARG A 197 -22.87 -13.50 1.58
C ARG A 197 -21.35 -13.39 1.70
N GLY A 198 -20.72 -14.56 1.79
CA GLY A 198 -19.27 -14.67 1.95
C GLY A 198 -18.51 -14.72 0.63
N ILE A 199 -17.25 -14.31 0.66
CA ILE A 199 -16.22 -14.53 -0.36
C ILE A 199 -15.30 -15.62 0.18
N CYS A 200 -15.25 -16.78 -0.49
CA CYS A 200 -14.41 -17.90 -0.06
C CYS A 200 -12.90 -17.55 -0.20
N SER A 201 -12.06 -18.21 0.59
CA SER A 201 -10.60 -18.04 0.50
C SER A 201 -10.04 -18.53 -0.84
N GLU A 202 -10.70 -19.52 -1.45
CA GLU A 202 -10.29 -20.07 -2.75
C GLU A 202 -10.29 -19.03 -3.87
N SER A 203 -11.17 -18.02 -3.81
CA SER A 203 -11.19 -16.94 -4.79
C SER A 203 -9.86 -16.19 -4.88
N GLU A 204 -9.07 -16.15 -3.81
CA GLU A 204 -7.75 -15.51 -3.77
C GLU A 204 -6.62 -16.49 -4.11
N TRP A 205 -6.55 -17.64 -3.40
CA TRP A 205 -5.38 -18.50 -3.53
C TRP A 205 -5.37 -19.34 -4.84
N ALA A 206 -6.52 -19.63 -5.45
CA ALA A 206 -6.56 -20.42 -6.68
C ALA A 206 -5.91 -19.68 -7.88
N PRO A 207 -6.20 -18.37 -8.17
CA PRO A 207 -5.46 -17.62 -9.18
C PRO A 207 -3.97 -17.45 -8.81
N ILE A 208 -3.60 -17.33 -7.53
CA ILE A 208 -2.19 -17.30 -7.12
C ILE A 208 -1.50 -18.62 -7.52
N ALA A 209 -2.09 -19.75 -7.21
CA ALA A 209 -1.54 -21.06 -7.57
C ALA A 209 -1.38 -21.22 -9.10
N ARG A 210 -2.40 -20.80 -9.88
CA ARG A 210 -2.34 -20.78 -11.35
C ARG A 210 -1.17 -19.92 -11.85
N ASP A 211 -1.06 -18.71 -11.32
CA ASP A 211 -0.08 -17.74 -11.82
C ASP A 211 1.35 -18.12 -11.43
N ILE A 212 1.58 -18.76 -10.28
CA ILE A 212 2.88 -19.32 -9.91
C ILE A 212 3.37 -20.34 -10.97
N GLU A 213 2.49 -21.22 -11.48
CA GLU A 213 2.87 -22.14 -12.55
C GLU A 213 3.21 -21.39 -13.86
N LEU A 214 2.48 -20.31 -14.18
CA LEU A 214 2.80 -19.45 -15.32
C LEU A 214 4.13 -18.69 -15.11
N VAL A 215 4.44 -18.28 -13.89
CA VAL A 215 5.74 -17.66 -13.56
C VAL A 215 6.89 -18.66 -13.78
N LYS A 216 6.73 -19.91 -13.35
CA LYS A 216 7.71 -20.98 -13.60
C LYS A 216 7.92 -21.21 -15.10
N GLU A 217 6.85 -21.21 -15.89
CA GLU A 217 6.89 -21.37 -17.35
C GLU A 217 7.56 -20.18 -18.03
N THR A 218 7.18 -18.96 -17.69
CA THR A 218 7.61 -17.75 -18.39
C THR A 218 8.90 -17.15 -17.83
N GLY A 219 9.17 -17.33 -16.55
CA GLY A 219 10.25 -16.67 -15.80
C GLY A 219 10.07 -15.16 -15.68
N CYS A 220 8.82 -14.67 -15.74
CA CYS A 220 8.49 -13.27 -15.48
C CYS A 220 8.67 -12.93 -14.00
N ALA A 221 9.09 -11.71 -13.68
CA ALA A 221 8.96 -11.19 -12.33
C ALA A 221 7.47 -10.97 -11.99
N TYR A 222 7.05 -11.44 -10.83
CA TYR A 222 5.65 -11.42 -10.42
C TYR A 222 5.50 -10.91 -8.98
N HIS A 223 4.50 -10.11 -8.73
CA HIS A 223 4.15 -9.62 -7.40
C HIS A 223 2.68 -9.85 -7.12
N VAL A 224 2.38 -10.46 -5.98
CA VAL A 224 1.00 -10.73 -5.53
C VAL A 224 0.56 -9.62 -4.59
N CYS A 225 -0.47 -8.88 -4.99
CA CYS A 225 -1.05 -7.80 -4.19
C CYS A 225 -1.76 -8.32 -2.93
N HIS A 226 -1.74 -7.55 -1.86
CA HIS A 226 -2.61 -7.60 -0.67
C HIS A 226 -3.11 -8.99 -0.28
N ILE A 227 -2.22 -10.01 -0.15
CA ILE A 227 -2.64 -11.36 0.25
C ILE A 227 -3.30 -11.33 1.64
N SER A 228 -4.36 -12.12 1.78
CA SER A 228 -5.18 -12.15 2.99
C SER A 228 -5.41 -13.56 3.57
N THR A 229 -5.04 -14.63 2.84
CA THR A 229 -5.32 -16.01 3.24
C THR A 229 -4.06 -16.80 3.60
N LYS A 230 -4.15 -17.73 4.53
CA LYS A 230 -3.07 -18.64 4.93
C LYS A 230 -2.60 -19.52 3.77
N GLU A 231 -3.52 -19.94 2.91
CA GLU A 231 -3.19 -20.74 1.73
C GLU A 231 -2.31 -19.95 0.76
N SER A 232 -2.57 -18.65 0.58
CA SER A 232 -1.71 -17.76 -0.23
C SER A 232 -0.29 -17.69 0.33
N VAL A 233 -0.15 -17.55 1.66
CA VAL A 233 1.16 -17.57 2.33
C VAL A 233 1.89 -18.88 2.04
N ASP A 234 1.22 -20.02 2.19
CA ASP A 234 1.82 -21.35 1.97
C ASP A 234 2.24 -21.59 0.52
N ILE A 235 1.42 -21.15 -0.44
CA ILE A 235 1.74 -21.26 -1.88
C ILE A 235 2.97 -20.42 -2.21
N ILE A 236 3.02 -19.17 -1.75
CA ILE A 236 4.13 -18.25 -2.03
C ILE A 236 5.41 -18.72 -1.33
N ARG A 237 5.31 -19.22 -0.08
CA ARG A 237 6.45 -19.79 0.65
C ARG A 237 7.10 -20.94 -0.13
N LYS A 238 6.28 -21.85 -0.63
CA LYS A 238 6.75 -22.98 -1.47
C LYS A 238 7.37 -22.50 -2.78
N ALA A 239 6.73 -21.56 -3.47
CA ALA A 239 7.25 -21.00 -4.71
C ALA A 239 8.61 -20.33 -4.53
N LYS A 240 8.79 -19.56 -3.45
CA LYS A 240 10.09 -18.94 -3.10
C LYS A 240 11.16 -19.99 -2.79
N ALA A 241 10.82 -21.03 -2.05
CA ALA A 241 11.75 -22.15 -1.77
C ALA A 241 12.19 -22.90 -3.04
N GLU A 242 11.37 -22.89 -4.10
CA GLU A 242 11.68 -23.43 -5.43
C GLU A 242 12.45 -22.42 -6.31
N GLY A 243 12.74 -21.20 -5.83
CA GLY A 243 13.48 -20.18 -6.56
C GLY A 243 12.63 -19.43 -7.59
N VAL A 244 11.31 -19.46 -7.49
CA VAL A 244 10.41 -18.69 -8.34
C VAL A 244 10.56 -17.19 -8.07
N ASN A 245 10.65 -16.37 -9.11
CA ASN A 245 10.76 -14.91 -8.98
C ASN A 245 9.42 -14.27 -8.61
N VAL A 246 8.97 -14.53 -7.39
CA VAL A 246 7.72 -14.02 -6.83
C VAL A 246 7.98 -13.27 -5.53
N THR A 247 7.23 -12.17 -5.35
CA THR A 247 7.11 -11.43 -4.08
C THR A 247 5.63 -11.18 -3.79
N CYS A 248 5.32 -10.81 -2.56
CA CYS A 248 3.96 -10.43 -2.17
C CYS A 248 3.96 -9.33 -1.11
N GLU A 249 2.81 -8.70 -0.98
CA GLU A 249 2.51 -7.72 0.05
C GLU A 249 1.25 -8.11 0.83
N THR A 250 1.10 -7.54 2.02
CA THR A 250 -0.15 -7.59 2.79
C THR A 250 -0.43 -6.24 3.44
N GLY A 251 -1.70 -6.00 3.82
CA GLY A 251 -2.12 -4.73 4.39
C GLY A 251 -2.07 -4.68 5.93
N PRO A 252 -1.94 -3.49 6.53
CA PRO A 252 -2.01 -3.31 7.98
C PRO A 252 -3.29 -3.89 8.60
N HIS A 253 -4.41 -3.77 7.91
CA HIS A 253 -5.71 -4.28 8.36
C HIS A 253 -5.76 -5.82 8.38
N TYR A 254 -5.10 -6.52 7.45
CA TYR A 254 -5.02 -7.99 7.47
C TYR A 254 -4.09 -8.52 8.56
N LEU A 255 -3.09 -7.73 8.97
CA LEU A 255 -2.15 -8.10 10.04
C LEU A 255 -2.70 -7.87 11.44
N THR A 256 -3.75 -7.07 11.59
CA THR A 256 -4.19 -6.59 12.89
C THR A 256 -5.67 -6.82 13.19
N LEU A 257 -6.43 -7.22 12.18
CA LEU A 257 -7.87 -7.49 12.25
C LEU A 257 -8.21 -8.85 11.66
N CYS A 258 -9.39 -9.36 12.01
CA CYS A 258 -9.99 -10.55 11.41
C CYS A 258 -11.53 -10.39 11.32
N ASP A 259 -12.22 -11.39 10.81
CA ASP A 259 -13.67 -11.34 10.62
C ASP A 259 -14.48 -11.15 11.90
N SER A 260 -13.96 -11.55 13.06
CA SER A 260 -14.62 -11.27 14.35
C SER A 260 -14.60 -9.79 14.77
N ASP A 261 -13.78 -8.95 14.10
CA ASP A 261 -13.73 -7.50 14.33
C ASP A 261 -14.75 -6.75 13.46
N LEU A 262 -15.49 -7.44 12.58
CA LEU A 262 -16.46 -6.83 11.69
C LEU A 262 -17.62 -6.18 12.47
N GLU A 263 -18.08 -5.04 11.96
CA GLU A 263 -19.29 -4.34 12.39
C GLU A 263 -20.20 -4.09 11.18
N GLU A 264 -21.48 -3.83 11.41
CA GLU A 264 -22.48 -3.49 10.36
C GLU A 264 -22.23 -2.10 9.75
N HIS A 265 -20.97 -1.79 9.46
CA HIS A 265 -20.55 -0.49 8.97
C HIS A 265 -19.61 -0.60 7.77
N GLY A 266 -19.78 0.27 6.77
CA GLY A 266 -18.99 0.25 5.54
C GLY A 266 -17.47 0.40 5.73
N ARG A 267 -17.01 0.95 6.86
CA ARG A 267 -15.58 1.05 7.19
C ARG A 267 -14.87 -0.29 7.34
N PHE A 268 -15.61 -1.39 7.48
CA PHE A 268 -15.07 -2.75 7.52
C PHE A 268 -15.17 -3.48 6.17
N LYS A 269 -15.60 -2.79 5.12
CA LYS A 269 -15.72 -3.40 3.79
C LYS A 269 -14.55 -3.02 2.90
N MET A 270 -13.70 -4.01 2.60
CA MET A 270 -12.57 -3.95 1.67
C MET A 270 -12.49 -5.25 0.86
N ASN A 271 -11.68 -5.28 -0.17
CA ASN A 271 -11.42 -6.47 -0.98
C ASN A 271 -9.92 -6.59 -1.28
N PRO A 272 -9.27 -7.69 -0.85
CA PRO A 272 -9.82 -8.86 -0.12
C PRO A 272 -10.52 -8.51 1.19
N PRO A 273 -11.49 -9.33 1.65
CA PRO A 273 -12.14 -9.09 2.94
C PRO A 273 -11.23 -9.47 4.11
N LEU A 274 -11.50 -8.93 5.30
CA LEU A 274 -10.90 -9.43 6.55
C LEU A 274 -11.25 -10.90 6.72
N ARG A 275 -10.22 -11.75 6.80
CA ARG A 275 -10.34 -13.20 6.92
C ARG A 275 -10.39 -13.66 8.38
N SER A 276 -10.31 -14.95 8.60
CA SER A 276 -10.28 -15.55 9.95
C SER A 276 -9.04 -15.13 10.76
N SER A 277 -9.08 -15.32 12.06
CA SER A 277 -7.91 -15.14 12.92
C SER A 277 -6.75 -16.06 12.54
N ALA A 278 -7.04 -17.27 12.05
CA ALA A 278 -6.00 -18.19 11.58
C ALA A 278 -5.30 -17.67 10.31
N ASP A 279 -6.01 -16.97 9.43
CA ASP A 279 -5.41 -16.31 8.26
C ASP A 279 -4.51 -15.15 8.69
N ARG A 280 -4.99 -14.29 9.58
CA ARG A 280 -4.19 -13.20 10.17
C ARG A 280 -2.90 -13.73 10.80
N ASP A 281 -2.99 -14.77 11.61
CA ASP A 281 -1.84 -15.33 12.30
C ASP A 281 -0.81 -15.92 11.32
N ALA A 282 -1.27 -16.54 10.21
CA ALA A 282 -0.40 -16.99 9.13
C ALA A 282 0.29 -15.84 8.38
N LEU A 283 -0.40 -14.71 8.19
CA LEU A 283 0.21 -13.50 7.60
C LEU A 283 1.30 -12.93 8.52
N ILE A 284 1.06 -12.88 9.82
CA ILE A 284 2.07 -12.47 10.82
C ILE A 284 3.28 -13.40 10.77
N GLU A 285 3.07 -14.73 10.72
CA GLU A 285 4.16 -15.70 10.54
C GLU A 285 4.92 -15.45 9.24
N GLY A 286 4.20 -15.17 8.13
CA GLY A 286 4.79 -14.86 6.83
C GLY A 286 5.66 -13.59 6.83
N ILE A 287 5.31 -12.59 7.63
CA ILE A 287 6.18 -11.41 7.85
C ILE A 287 7.42 -11.78 8.65
N CYS A 288 7.28 -12.60 9.70
CA CYS A 288 8.38 -12.99 10.56
C CYS A 288 9.41 -13.84 9.82
N ASP A 289 8.97 -14.80 9.00
CA ASP A 289 9.85 -15.73 8.28
C ASP A 289 10.35 -15.20 6.92
N GLY A 290 9.83 -14.04 6.46
CA GLY A 290 10.23 -13.41 5.20
C GLY A 290 9.50 -13.95 3.97
N THR A 291 8.44 -14.73 4.13
CA THR A 291 7.54 -15.12 3.04
C THR A 291 6.84 -13.90 2.44
N ILE A 292 6.37 -12.99 3.30
CA ILE A 292 5.80 -11.71 2.90
C ILE A 292 6.92 -10.68 2.86
N ASP A 293 7.08 -10.02 1.72
CA ASP A 293 8.23 -9.18 1.42
C ASP A 293 8.08 -7.75 1.92
N MET A 294 6.85 -7.22 1.88
CA MET A 294 6.58 -5.82 2.20
C MET A 294 5.15 -5.61 2.69
N ILE A 295 4.91 -4.41 3.20
CA ILE A 295 3.60 -3.94 3.61
C ILE A 295 3.17 -2.85 2.64
N ALA A 296 1.96 -2.97 2.12
CA ALA A 296 1.29 -1.95 1.35
C ALA A 296 -0.09 -1.67 1.93
N THR A 297 -0.58 -0.45 1.81
CA THR A 297 -1.79 -0.05 2.52
C THR A 297 -3.07 -0.45 1.82
N ASP A 298 -3.03 -0.65 0.52
CA ASP A 298 -4.23 -0.67 -0.32
C ASP A 298 -5.14 0.53 0.01
N HIS A 299 -4.52 1.72 0.10
CA HIS A 299 -5.25 2.96 0.37
C HIS A 299 -6.27 3.22 -0.74
N ALA A 300 -7.54 2.93 -0.44
CA ALA A 300 -8.64 2.91 -1.41
C ALA A 300 -9.81 3.81 -0.97
N PRO A 301 -9.65 5.14 -1.05
CA PRO A 301 -10.64 6.10 -0.60
C PRO A 301 -11.92 6.06 -1.42
N HIS A 302 -13.04 6.28 -0.74
CA HIS A 302 -14.39 6.44 -1.28
C HIS A 302 -15.10 7.59 -0.59
N SER A 303 -16.13 8.13 -1.25
CA SER A 303 -16.95 9.20 -0.68
C SER A 303 -17.74 8.71 0.55
N ALA A 304 -18.14 9.64 1.42
CA ALA A 304 -18.99 9.33 2.57
C ALA A 304 -20.31 8.66 2.16
N GLU A 305 -20.88 9.08 1.02
CA GLU A 305 -22.09 8.45 0.48
C GLU A 305 -21.86 6.99 0.09
N GLU A 306 -20.73 6.68 -0.56
CA GLU A 306 -20.40 5.31 -0.97
C GLU A 306 -20.10 4.41 0.22
N LYS A 307 -19.57 4.95 1.31
CA LYS A 307 -19.22 4.20 2.54
C LYS A 307 -20.34 4.21 3.61
N GLY A 308 -21.32 5.08 3.49
CA GLY A 308 -22.44 5.21 4.43
C GLY A 308 -23.61 4.25 4.20
N ARG A 309 -23.45 3.19 3.36
CA ARG A 309 -24.54 2.29 2.95
C ARG A 309 -24.59 0.96 3.70
N GLY A 310 -23.94 0.91 4.89
CA GLY A 310 -23.80 -0.32 5.69
C GLY A 310 -22.79 -1.28 5.08
N LEU A 311 -22.63 -2.45 5.71
CA LEU A 311 -21.62 -3.42 5.32
C LEU A 311 -21.89 -3.99 3.89
N GLU A 312 -23.12 -4.34 3.58
CA GLU A 312 -23.46 -4.97 2.30
C GLU A 312 -23.33 -4.02 1.09
N LYS A 313 -23.82 -2.78 1.21
CA LYS A 313 -24.01 -1.90 0.05
C LYS A 313 -22.93 -0.85 -0.13
N SER A 314 -22.02 -0.70 0.83
CA SER A 314 -20.89 0.22 0.70
C SER A 314 -19.91 -0.25 -0.38
N ALA A 315 -19.15 0.68 -0.95
CA ALA A 315 -18.05 0.37 -1.83
C ALA A 315 -16.92 -0.35 -1.06
N MET A 316 -16.19 -1.24 -1.72
CA MET A 316 -15.01 -1.92 -1.18
C MET A 316 -13.81 -0.99 -1.20
N GLY A 317 -13.11 -0.90 -0.08
CA GLY A 317 -11.91 -0.09 0.12
C GLY A 317 -11.94 0.75 1.38
N VAL A 318 -10.78 0.94 1.98
CA VAL A 318 -10.55 1.74 3.19
C VAL A 318 -9.32 2.63 3.00
N VAL A 319 -9.18 3.67 3.82
CA VAL A 319 -7.96 4.50 3.81
C VAL A 319 -6.93 3.94 4.79
N GLY A 320 -5.65 3.99 4.41
CA GLY A 320 -4.57 3.35 5.18
C GLY A 320 -3.29 4.17 5.35
N LEU A 321 -2.98 5.13 4.45
CA LEU A 321 -1.68 5.82 4.44
C LEU A 321 -1.33 6.49 5.78
N GLU A 322 -2.28 7.15 6.42
CA GLU A 322 -2.05 7.89 7.66
C GLU A 322 -2.10 7.02 8.93
N THR A 323 -2.54 5.75 8.79
CA THR A 323 -2.72 4.83 9.93
C THR A 323 -1.78 3.62 9.89
N ALA A 324 -1.14 3.33 8.77
CA ALA A 324 -0.35 2.12 8.59
C ALA A 324 0.76 1.98 9.63
N PHE A 325 1.69 2.94 9.69
CA PHE A 325 2.81 2.86 10.63
C PHE A 325 2.34 2.84 12.09
N PRO A 326 1.50 3.77 12.58
CA PRO A 326 1.09 3.77 13.99
C PRO A 326 0.34 2.52 14.41
N VAL A 327 -0.50 1.95 13.56
CA VAL A 327 -1.20 0.69 13.83
C VAL A 327 -0.21 -0.46 13.91
N LEU A 328 0.67 -0.61 12.94
CA LEU A 328 1.66 -1.70 12.92
C LEU A 328 2.69 -1.58 14.03
N TYR A 329 3.15 -0.37 14.32
CA TYR A 329 4.04 -0.12 15.46
C TYR A 329 3.39 -0.55 16.77
N THR A 330 2.12 -0.16 16.98
CA THR A 330 1.36 -0.50 18.19
C THR A 330 1.11 -2.00 18.31
N GLU A 331 0.66 -2.62 17.23
CA GLU A 331 0.17 -4.00 17.26
C GLU A 331 1.29 -5.05 17.09
N LEU A 332 2.35 -4.73 16.37
CA LEU A 332 3.40 -5.70 16.10
C LEU A 332 4.70 -5.38 16.84
N VAL A 333 5.17 -4.12 16.79
CA VAL A 333 6.47 -3.77 17.38
C VAL A 333 6.38 -3.64 18.90
N LYS A 334 5.43 -2.88 19.43
CA LYS A 334 5.26 -2.72 20.90
C LYS A 334 4.90 -4.05 21.58
N LYS A 335 4.28 -4.99 20.87
CA LYS A 335 3.99 -6.34 21.36
C LYS A 335 5.17 -7.31 21.20
N GLY A 336 6.28 -6.87 20.60
CA GLY A 336 7.49 -7.69 20.43
C GLY A 336 7.38 -8.80 19.40
N ILE A 337 6.43 -8.68 18.45
CA ILE A 337 6.24 -9.65 17.36
C ILE A 337 7.32 -9.47 16.30
N ILE A 338 7.61 -8.22 15.92
CA ILE A 338 8.73 -7.85 15.04
C ILE A 338 9.52 -6.71 15.65
N SER A 339 10.77 -6.49 15.19
CA SER A 339 11.55 -5.32 15.59
C SER A 339 11.11 -4.06 14.83
N LEU A 340 11.47 -2.87 15.33
CA LEU A 340 11.23 -1.61 14.64
C LEU A 340 11.99 -1.54 13.31
N GLU A 341 13.21 -2.05 13.28
CA GLU A 341 14.05 -2.12 12.07
C GLU A 341 13.37 -2.98 11.00
N LYS A 342 12.77 -4.12 11.40
CA LYS A 342 12.02 -4.97 10.47
C LYS A 342 10.81 -4.24 9.90
N LEU A 343 10.08 -3.47 10.72
CA LEU A 343 8.95 -2.67 10.22
C LEU A 343 9.42 -1.61 9.22
N VAL A 344 10.49 -0.87 9.53
CA VAL A 344 11.06 0.12 8.61
C VAL A 344 11.51 -0.53 7.30
N TYR A 345 12.20 -1.68 7.36
CA TYR A 345 12.59 -2.45 6.18
C TYR A 345 11.39 -2.79 5.29
N LEU A 346 10.31 -3.33 5.88
CA LEU A 346 9.10 -3.75 5.15
C LEU A 346 8.32 -2.58 4.52
N MET A 347 8.45 -1.37 5.08
CA MET A 347 7.73 -0.18 4.60
C MET A 347 8.60 0.75 3.74
N SER A 348 9.92 0.60 3.71
CA SER A 348 10.81 1.49 2.96
C SER A 348 11.73 0.72 2.00
N GLU A 349 12.66 -0.08 2.52
CA GLU A 349 13.74 -0.66 1.72
C GLU A 349 13.24 -1.77 0.78
N ALA A 350 12.42 -2.68 1.29
CA ALA A 350 11.92 -3.82 0.53
C ALA A 350 11.06 -3.38 -0.68
N PRO A 351 10.05 -2.49 -0.53
CA PRO A 351 9.27 -2.02 -1.67
C PRO A 351 10.12 -1.25 -2.68
N ARG A 352 11.04 -0.38 -2.23
CA ARG A 352 11.93 0.36 -3.13
C ARG A 352 12.83 -0.57 -3.95
N SER A 353 13.44 -1.56 -3.29
CA SER A 353 14.32 -2.53 -3.95
C SER A 353 13.57 -3.40 -4.96
N ARG A 354 12.37 -3.88 -4.62
CA ARG A 354 11.62 -4.78 -5.50
C ARG A 354 11.05 -4.08 -6.73
N PHE A 355 10.62 -2.84 -6.57
CA PHE A 355 9.98 -2.07 -7.64
C PHE A 355 10.94 -1.12 -8.36
N ASP A 356 12.22 -1.19 -8.05
CA ASP A 356 13.26 -0.33 -8.62
C ASP A 356 12.87 1.16 -8.54
N ILE A 357 12.44 1.59 -7.34
CA ILE A 357 11.99 2.96 -7.11
C ILE A 357 13.21 3.86 -6.96
N ASP A 358 13.69 4.41 -8.06
CA ASP A 358 14.82 5.33 -8.14
C ASP A 358 14.37 6.81 -7.99
N THR A 359 13.74 7.12 -6.86
CA THR A 359 13.38 8.49 -6.49
C THR A 359 14.11 8.89 -5.22
N ASP A 360 14.17 10.20 -4.92
CA ASP A 360 14.71 10.65 -3.62
C ASP A 360 14.02 9.86 -2.49
N VAL A 361 14.83 9.25 -1.63
CA VAL A 361 14.29 8.50 -0.49
C VAL A 361 13.66 9.45 0.51
N GLY A 362 14.26 10.63 0.72
CA GLY A 362 13.84 11.55 1.75
C GLY A 362 13.94 10.93 3.14
N PHE A 363 13.24 11.51 4.09
CA PHE A 363 13.13 10.96 5.44
C PHE A 363 11.85 11.41 6.14
N THR A 364 11.49 10.68 7.19
CA THR A 364 10.35 11.03 8.03
C THR A 364 10.73 10.96 9.51
N VAL A 365 10.16 11.84 10.33
CA VAL A 365 10.41 11.94 11.77
C VAL A 365 9.18 11.52 12.54
N TYR A 366 9.36 10.63 13.50
CA TYR A 366 8.28 10.09 14.32
C TYR A 366 8.52 10.28 15.82
N ASP A 367 7.44 10.57 16.54
CA ASP A 367 7.36 10.47 17.99
C ASP A 367 6.71 9.13 18.37
N LEU A 368 7.53 8.15 18.75
CA LEU A 368 7.06 6.80 19.07
C LEU A 368 6.38 6.69 20.45
N GLU A 369 6.58 7.68 21.32
CA GLU A 369 5.95 7.72 22.64
C GLU A 369 4.60 8.44 22.64
N ASN A 370 4.26 9.14 21.55
CA ASN A 370 3.00 9.84 21.41
C ASN A 370 1.86 8.86 21.19
N GLU A 371 0.98 8.75 22.18
CA GLU A 371 -0.28 8.00 22.12
C GLU A 371 -1.41 8.92 21.70
N TYR A 372 -2.20 8.48 20.72
CA TYR A 372 -3.39 9.21 20.28
C TYR A 372 -4.49 8.28 19.79
N GLU A 373 -5.69 8.79 19.69
CA GLU A 373 -6.84 8.09 19.13
C GLU A 373 -6.94 8.37 17.62
N VAL A 374 -7.16 7.33 16.82
CA VAL A 374 -7.37 7.48 15.36
C VAL A 374 -8.70 8.18 15.13
N ASP A 375 -8.63 9.42 14.67
CA ASP A 375 -9.77 10.27 14.34
C ASP A 375 -9.76 10.58 12.83
N PRO A 376 -10.64 9.94 12.04
CA PRO A 376 -10.71 10.16 10.60
C PRO A 376 -10.99 11.61 10.19
N ASP A 377 -11.61 12.42 11.06
CA ASP A 377 -11.89 13.83 10.75
C ASP A 377 -10.61 14.67 10.67
N THR A 378 -9.51 14.17 11.24
CA THR A 378 -8.18 14.82 11.17
C THR A 378 -7.36 14.42 9.95
N PHE A 379 -7.80 13.46 9.15
CA PHE A 379 -7.04 12.95 8.01
C PHE A 379 -6.88 13.98 6.89
N VAL A 380 -5.75 13.93 6.22
CA VAL A 380 -5.43 14.71 5.02
C VAL A 380 -6.12 14.14 3.78
N THR A 381 -6.19 12.80 3.66
CA THR A 381 -6.96 12.15 2.59
C THR A 381 -8.41 12.58 2.60
N MET A 382 -9.06 12.60 1.44
CA MET A 382 -10.50 12.90 1.35
C MET A 382 -11.38 11.77 1.91
N GLY A 383 -10.88 10.52 1.88
CA GLY A 383 -11.56 9.37 2.47
C GLY A 383 -11.58 9.40 3.98
N ARG A 384 -12.66 8.88 4.60
CA ARG A 384 -12.81 8.83 6.06
C ARG A 384 -13.05 7.42 6.59
N ALA A 385 -13.20 6.44 5.70
CA ALA A 385 -13.52 5.08 6.12
C ALA A 385 -12.24 4.31 6.46
N THR A 386 -11.99 4.11 7.74
CA THR A 386 -10.93 3.26 8.27
C THR A 386 -11.48 2.33 9.34
N PRO A 387 -11.10 1.04 9.36
CA PRO A 387 -11.50 0.12 10.43
C PRO A 387 -10.82 0.43 11.77
N PHE A 388 -9.89 1.38 11.79
CA PHE A 388 -9.12 1.76 12.96
C PHE A 388 -9.68 2.97 13.73
N GLU A 389 -10.78 3.58 13.28
CA GLU A 389 -11.44 4.69 13.96
C GLU A 389 -11.67 4.40 15.45
N GLY A 390 -11.28 5.33 16.31
CA GLY A 390 -11.38 5.22 17.76
C GLY A 390 -10.32 4.35 18.44
N ARG A 391 -9.43 3.69 17.68
CA ARG A 391 -8.33 2.91 18.26
C ARG A 391 -7.22 3.82 18.78
N ARG A 392 -6.66 3.47 19.94
CA ARG A 392 -5.46 4.11 20.48
C ARG A 392 -4.23 3.50 19.85
N VAL A 393 -3.37 4.36 19.31
CA VAL A 393 -2.13 3.98 18.64
C VAL A 393 -0.97 4.85 19.11
N TYR A 394 0.24 4.34 18.92
CA TYR A 394 1.50 5.03 19.17
C TYR A 394 2.23 5.31 17.87
N GLY A 395 3.05 6.36 17.87
CA GLY A 395 3.88 6.67 16.71
C GLY A 395 3.25 7.73 15.82
N LYS A 396 3.37 9.00 16.24
CA LYS A 396 2.90 10.14 15.46
C LYS A 396 3.96 10.65 14.49
N CYS A 397 3.62 10.77 13.21
CA CYS A 397 4.46 11.46 12.23
C CYS A 397 4.54 12.96 12.58
N LEU A 398 5.76 13.47 12.72
CA LEU A 398 6.02 14.88 13.03
C LEU A 398 6.42 15.66 11.80
N MET A 399 7.20 15.06 10.90
CA MET A 399 7.72 15.74 9.71
C MET A 399 8.05 14.71 8.63
N THR A 400 7.82 15.07 7.38
CA THR A 400 8.28 14.33 6.20
C THR A 400 9.00 15.27 5.24
N VAL A 401 10.17 14.85 4.78
CA VAL A 401 11.02 15.58 3.84
C VAL A 401 11.18 14.77 2.56
N TYR A 402 10.93 15.39 1.43
CA TYR A 402 11.10 14.81 0.11
C TYR A 402 11.71 15.85 -0.87
N ASN A 403 12.67 15.42 -1.70
CA ASN A 403 13.42 16.29 -2.63
C ASN A 403 13.96 17.56 -1.94
N GLY A 404 14.51 17.41 -0.73
CA GLY A 404 15.05 18.52 0.04
C GLY A 404 14.00 19.55 0.52
N LYS A 405 12.72 19.19 0.56
CA LYS A 405 11.64 20.06 1.03
C LYS A 405 10.84 19.40 2.14
N VAL A 406 10.45 20.17 3.15
CA VAL A 406 9.45 19.73 4.12
C VAL A 406 8.09 19.69 3.42
N VAL A 407 7.58 18.49 3.17
CA VAL A 407 6.28 18.26 2.51
C VAL A 407 5.14 18.07 3.49
N TYR A 408 5.46 17.69 4.74
CA TYR A 408 4.50 17.59 5.85
C TYR A 408 5.16 17.96 7.18
N MET A 409 4.39 18.62 8.05
CA MET A 409 4.75 18.90 9.45
C MET A 409 3.47 18.98 10.28
N SER A 410 3.39 18.22 11.41
CA SER A 410 2.23 18.16 12.31
C SER A 410 2.24 19.25 13.35
#